data_44006afe4d9885d4a1a497afc32c05c4
#
_entry.id   44006afe4d9885d4a1a497afc32c05c4
#
_cell.length_a   1.000
_cell.length_b   1.000
_cell.length_c   1.000
_cell.angle_alpha   90.00
_cell.angle_beta   90.00
_cell.angle_gamma   90.00
#
_symmetry.space_group_name_H-M   'P 1'
#
loop_
_entity.id
_entity.type
_entity.pdbx_description
1 polymer ?
#
loop_
_entity_poly.entity_id
_entity_poly.type
_entity_poly.pdbx_seq_one_letter_code
_entity_poly.pdbx_strand_id
1 'polypeptide(L)'
;MNFRQLRTLVHIGELGSLSKAADRLHVAQPALSRQIRALEDEIGTPLFTRHGRGMVLTQTGELLVERANNILRQVEEARADAISSGGWVRGSVVIGMPPTVADILAGRLAKEFADQHPDVNLRFVSAFTSHLIEGLQKRNIDLAILYDPKSHGSLHIKPLLQEDLFLVAPGKAKLSLKKPVSFKDLSAETLLLPGGQHSIRQLVEYHAREADCELKVTMEADSLSLLKNFVSLELGSTILPLPSVYQNIEEGSLSAAPIIDPSPTRTLVLATATDRAISNATQRAVEMIKQEVAEMIAKNIWVGLPL
;
A
#
# COMPACT_ATOMS: atom_id res chain seq x y z
N MET A 1 3.03 -6.49 -33.00
CA MET A 1 3.56 -6.45 -31.60
C MET A 1 3.51 -7.84 -30.99
N ASN A 2 4.59 -8.32 -30.33
CA ASN A 2 4.68 -9.63 -29.70
C ASN A 2 5.41 -9.56 -28.34
N PHE A 3 5.33 -10.62 -27.53
CA PHE A 3 5.90 -10.64 -26.18
C PHE A 3 7.42 -10.42 -26.13
N ARG A 4 8.15 -10.84 -27.17
CA ARG A 4 9.60 -10.61 -27.24
C ARG A 4 9.91 -9.13 -27.42
N GLN A 5 9.16 -8.42 -28.27
CA GLN A 5 9.29 -6.98 -28.45
C GLN A 5 8.92 -6.21 -27.18
N LEU A 6 7.85 -6.62 -26.47
CA LEU A 6 7.46 -6.02 -25.19
C LEU A 6 8.55 -6.20 -24.11
N ARG A 7 9.12 -7.40 -23.97
CA ARG A 7 10.25 -7.64 -23.05
C ARG A 7 11.46 -6.76 -23.41
N THR A 8 11.79 -6.68 -24.69
CA THR A 8 12.90 -5.83 -25.16
C THR A 8 12.67 -4.36 -24.80
N LEU A 9 11.47 -3.85 -25.05
CA LEU A 9 11.09 -2.47 -24.72
C LEU A 9 11.27 -2.19 -23.22
N VAL A 10 10.73 -3.05 -22.36
CA VAL A 10 10.83 -2.92 -20.90
C VAL A 10 12.29 -2.90 -20.44
N HIS A 11 13.11 -3.87 -20.85
CA HIS A 11 14.50 -3.95 -20.41
C HIS A 11 15.36 -2.79 -20.91
N ILE A 12 15.11 -2.27 -22.11
CA ILE A 12 15.83 -1.09 -22.58
C ILE A 12 15.37 0.16 -21.78
N GLY A 13 14.07 0.29 -21.50
CA GLY A 13 13.53 1.37 -20.68
C GLY A 13 14.13 1.41 -19.27
N GLU A 14 14.23 0.24 -18.61
CA GLU A 14 14.84 0.11 -17.28
C GLU A 14 16.32 0.44 -17.24
N LEU A 15 17.09 -0.03 -18.23
CA LEU A 15 18.56 0.04 -18.23
C LEU A 15 19.12 1.28 -18.94
N GLY A 16 18.29 1.98 -19.73
CA GLY A 16 18.70 3.12 -20.54
C GLY A 16 19.75 2.78 -21.60
N SER A 17 19.95 1.49 -21.92
CA SER A 17 21.05 1.04 -22.75
C SER A 17 20.72 -0.25 -23.52
N LEU A 18 20.86 -0.21 -24.85
CA LEU A 18 20.72 -1.37 -25.71
C LEU A 18 21.73 -2.49 -25.39
N SER A 19 22.98 -2.12 -25.11
CA SER A 19 24.04 -3.11 -24.80
C SER A 19 23.75 -3.82 -23.48
N LYS A 20 23.45 -3.08 -22.41
CA LYS A 20 23.11 -3.68 -21.11
C LYS A 20 21.85 -4.57 -21.20
N ALA A 21 20.84 -4.15 -21.98
CA ALA A 21 19.65 -4.94 -22.20
C ALA A 21 19.95 -6.22 -23.02
N ALA A 22 20.85 -6.15 -24.00
CA ALA A 22 21.30 -7.29 -24.77
C ALA A 22 22.01 -8.32 -23.90
N ASP A 23 22.92 -7.86 -23.03
CA ASP A 23 23.62 -8.72 -22.07
C ASP A 23 22.63 -9.40 -21.10
N ARG A 24 21.67 -8.64 -20.54
CA ARG A 24 20.64 -9.16 -19.61
C ARG A 24 19.71 -10.19 -20.26
N LEU A 25 19.39 -9.99 -21.55
CA LEU A 25 18.52 -10.89 -22.31
C LEU A 25 19.25 -12.02 -23.03
N HIS A 26 20.61 -12.05 -22.93
CA HIS A 26 21.48 -13.01 -23.62
C HIS A 26 21.26 -13.07 -25.14
N VAL A 27 21.13 -11.91 -25.76
CA VAL A 27 20.93 -11.76 -27.22
C VAL A 27 21.87 -10.71 -27.80
N ALA A 28 22.14 -10.78 -29.12
CA ALA A 28 22.96 -9.81 -29.81
C ALA A 28 22.28 -8.42 -29.85
N GLN A 29 23.00 -7.34 -29.51
CA GLN A 29 22.50 -5.97 -29.55
C GLN A 29 21.82 -5.58 -30.88
N PRO A 30 22.33 -5.97 -32.09
CA PRO A 30 21.65 -5.68 -33.34
C PRO A 30 20.25 -6.32 -33.46
N ALA A 31 20.02 -7.45 -32.78
CA ALA A 31 18.71 -8.09 -32.77
C ALA A 31 17.70 -7.25 -31.96
N LEU A 32 18.11 -6.73 -30.78
CA LEU A 32 17.27 -5.83 -29.99
C LEU A 32 16.97 -4.53 -30.73
N SER A 33 17.98 -3.95 -31.40
CA SER A 33 17.78 -2.74 -32.20
C SER A 33 16.76 -2.95 -33.32
N ARG A 34 16.80 -4.11 -34.00
CA ARG A 34 15.78 -4.44 -35.02
C ARG A 34 14.39 -4.64 -34.41
N GLN A 35 14.28 -5.30 -33.24
CA GLN A 35 12.99 -5.51 -32.56
C GLN A 35 12.33 -4.19 -32.17
N ILE A 36 13.10 -3.24 -31.64
CA ILE A 36 12.57 -1.91 -31.26
C ILE A 36 12.16 -1.12 -32.51
N ARG A 37 12.98 -1.09 -33.57
CA ARG A 37 12.61 -0.41 -34.80
C ARG A 37 11.32 -0.98 -35.38
N ALA A 38 11.19 -2.31 -35.48
CA ALA A 38 9.97 -2.94 -35.97
C ALA A 38 8.75 -2.61 -35.09
N LEU A 39 8.93 -2.41 -33.79
CA LEU A 39 7.87 -1.98 -32.89
C LEU A 39 7.52 -0.50 -33.10
N GLU A 40 8.51 0.37 -33.27
CA GLU A 40 8.33 1.79 -33.57
C GLU A 40 7.64 1.98 -34.94
N ASP A 41 8.04 1.21 -35.93
CA ASP A 41 7.42 1.22 -37.31
C ASP A 41 5.96 0.77 -37.24
N GLU A 42 5.64 -0.27 -36.46
CA GLU A 42 4.28 -0.76 -36.27
C GLU A 42 3.36 0.24 -35.53
N ILE A 43 3.91 0.96 -34.54
CA ILE A 43 3.15 1.96 -33.78
C ILE A 43 3.11 3.31 -34.51
N GLY A 44 4.05 3.59 -35.37
CA GLY A 44 4.16 4.83 -36.13
C GLY A 44 4.78 6.00 -35.37
N THR A 45 5.37 5.76 -34.18
CA THR A 45 6.04 6.79 -33.38
C THR A 45 7.28 6.25 -32.69
N PRO A 46 8.34 7.07 -32.51
CA PRO A 46 9.51 6.69 -31.72
C PRO A 46 9.14 6.42 -30.26
N LEU A 47 9.67 5.33 -29.72
CA LEU A 47 9.53 4.96 -28.30
C LEU A 47 10.76 5.39 -27.48
N PHE A 48 11.88 5.63 -28.15
CA PHE A 48 13.12 6.10 -27.54
C PHE A 48 13.71 7.29 -28.28
N THR A 49 14.33 8.17 -27.53
CA THR A 49 15.30 9.16 -28.05
C THR A 49 16.72 8.72 -27.70
N ARG A 50 17.68 8.93 -28.64
CA ARG A 50 19.09 8.64 -28.41
C ARG A 50 19.78 9.89 -27.93
N HIS A 51 20.44 9.82 -26.78
CA HIS A 51 21.31 10.83 -26.27
C HIS A 51 22.73 10.29 -26.12
N GLY A 52 23.73 11.16 -26.03
CA GLY A 52 25.14 10.74 -25.86
C GLY A 52 25.38 9.85 -24.62
N ARG A 53 24.43 9.78 -23.70
CA ARG A 53 24.46 8.94 -22.48
C ARG A 53 23.60 7.67 -22.57
N GLY A 54 22.92 7.40 -23.68
CA GLY A 54 22.11 6.19 -23.85
C GLY A 54 20.75 6.40 -24.52
N MET A 55 19.81 5.52 -24.19
CA MET A 55 18.43 5.50 -24.65
C MET A 55 17.50 6.06 -23.57
N VAL A 56 16.68 7.05 -23.90
CA VAL A 56 15.67 7.64 -23.02
C VAL A 56 14.30 7.40 -23.62
N LEU A 57 13.34 6.98 -22.83
CA LEU A 57 11.95 6.78 -23.28
C LEU A 57 11.33 8.12 -23.72
N THR A 58 10.56 8.09 -24.78
CA THR A 58 9.60 9.15 -25.10
C THR A 58 8.35 9.00 -24.23
N GLN A 59 7.49 10.01 -24.18
CA GLN A 59 6.19 9.91 -23.50
C GLN A 59 5.37 8.69 -23.96
N THR A 60 5.36 8.41 -25.27
CA THR A 60 4.73 7.20 -25.85
C THR A 60 5.44 5.93 -25.38
N GLY A 61 6.78 5.98 -25.30
CA GLY A 61 7.58 4.88 -24.78
C GLY A 61 7.28 4.56 -23.32
N GLU A 62 7.18 5.56 -22.44
CA GLU A 62 6.81 5.39 -21.03
C GLU A 62 5.43 4.74 -20.87
N LEU A 63 4.43 5.25 -21.62
CA LEU A 63 3.09 4.70 -21.61
C LEU A 63 3.08 3.24 -22.08
N LEU A 64 3.83 2.92 -23.14
CA LEU A 64 3.89 1.56 -23.67
C LEU A 64 4.65 0.62 -22.73
N VAL A 65 5.72 1.07 -22.05
CA VAL A 65 6.44 0.28 -21.02
C VAL A 65 5.49 -0.08 -19.88
N GLU A 66 4.68 0.86 -19.39
CA GLU A 66 3.69 0.60 -18.34
C GLU A 66 2.71 -0.50 -18.78
N ARG A 67 2.17 -0.39 -20.00
CA ARG A 67 1.25 -1.39 -20.57
C ARG A 67 1.93 -2.73 -20.82
N ALA A 68 3.16 -2.71 -21.33
CA ALA A 68 3.95 -3.92 -21.59
C ALA A 68 4.23 -4.72 -20.32
N ASN A 69 4.60 -4.05 -19.23
CA ASN A 69 4.78 -4.68 -17.93
C ASN A 69 3.52 -5.41 -17.46
N ASN A 70 2.35 -4.77 -17.60
CA ASN A 70 1.08 -5.36 -17.23
C ASN A 70 0.74 -6.60 -18.07
N ILE A 71 0.94 -6.53 -19.39
CA ILE A 71 0.68 -7.66 -20.30
C ILE A 71 1.62 -8.84 -19.99
N LEU A 72 2.91 -8.57 -19.82
CA LEU A 72 3.90 -9.60 -19.53
C LEU A 72 3.61 -10.28 -18.20
N ARG A 73 3.21 -9.51 -17.18
CA ARG A 73 2.80 -10.03 -15.87
C ARG A 73 1.57 -10.93 -15.98
N GLN A 74 0.54 -10.52 -16.73
CA GLN A 74 -0.67 -11.33 -16.95
C GLN A 74 -0.35 -12.68 -17.64
N VAL A 75 0.60 -12.70 -18.57
CA VAL A 75 1.04 -13.95 -19.21
C VAL A 75 1.71 -14.88 -18.20
N GLU A 76 2.57 -14.35 -17.33
CA GLU A 76 3.22 -15.16 -16.29
C GLU A 76 2.22 -15.62 -15.20
N GLU A 77 1.23 -14.80 -14.84
CA GLU A 77 0.13 -15.18 -13.94
C GLU A 77 -0.69 -16.33 -14.54
N ALA A 78 -1.13 -16.20 -15.80
CA ALA A 78 -1.90 -17.25 -16.48
C ALA A 78 -1.10 -18.57 -16.58
N ARG A 79 0.21 -18.47 -16.79
CA ARG A 79 1.10 -19.65 -16.79
C ARG A 79 1.22 -20.25 -15.38
N ALA A 80 1.40 -19.42 -14.35
CA ALA A 80 1.49 -19.87 -12.97
C ALA A 80 0.19 -20.56 -12.54
N ASP A 81 -0.97 -19.99 -12.86
CA ASP A 81 -2.28 -20.57 -12.55
C ASP A 81 -2.51 -21.89 -13.27
N ALA A 82 -2.10 -21.99 -14.54
CA ALA A 82 -2.21 -23.27 -15.31
C ALA A 82 -1.32 -24.39 -14.76
N ILE A 83 -0.18 -24.05 -14.14
CA ILE A 83 0.77 -25.02 -13.55
C ILE A 83 0.40 -25.32 -12.09
N SER A 84 -0.34 -24.43 -11.41
CA SER A 84 -0.76 -24.58 -10.01
C SER A 84 -1.71 -25.75 -9.87
N SER A 85 -1.19 -26.93 -9.53
CA SER A 85 -1.96 -28.14 -9.24
C SER A 85 -1.67 -28.60 -7.81
N GLY A 86 -2.70 -29.13 -7.11
CA GLY A 86 -2.52 -29.76 -5.80
C GLY A 86 -2.23 -28.81 -4.63
N GLY A 87 -2.67 -27.54 -4.70
CA GLY A 87 -2.54 -26.55 -3.59
C GLY A 87 -1.22 -25.79 -3.57
N TRP A 88 -0.30 -26.04 -4.52
CA TRP A 88 0.95 -25.31 -4.64
C TRP A 88 0.72 -23.98 -5.37
N VAL A 89 0.86 -22.85 -4.65
CA VAL A 89 0.63 -21.50 -5.19
C VAL A 89 1.95 -20.92 -5.68
N ARG A 90 1.93 -20.35 -6.89
CA ARG A 90 3.07 -19.71 -7.55
C ARG A 90 2.67 -18.40 -8.21
N GLY A 91 3.64 -17.59 -8.58
CA GLY A 91 3.43 -16.35 -9.34
C GLY A 91 3.85 -15.11 -8.59
N SER A 92 3.20 -13.99 -8.87
CA SER A 92 3.50 -12.71 -8.23
C SER A 92 2.24 -12.03 -7.75
N VAL A 93 2.33 -11.31 -6.63
CA VAL A 93 1.24 -10.48 -6.10
C VAL A 93 1.79 -9.12 -5.70
N VAL A 94 1.13 -8.07 -6.18
CA VAL A 94 1.39 -6.69 -5.76
C VAL A 94 0.29 -6.24 -4.82
N ILE A 95 0.64 -6.03 -3.55
CA ILE A 95 -0.29 -5.66 -2.49
C ILE A 95 -0.11 -4.18 -2.15
N GLY A 96 -1.16 -3.38 -2.34
CA GLY A 96 -1.19 -1.98 -1.96
C GLY A 96 -1.75 -1.78 -0.54
N MET A 97 -1.13 -0.91 0.24
CA MET A 97 -1.58 -0.61 1.61
C MET A 97 -1.34 0.86 1.96
N PRO A 98 -2.22 1.50 2.76
CA PRO A 98 -1.88 2.77 3.39
C PRO A 98 -0.66 2.62 4.31
N PRO A 99 0.15 3.68 4.52
CA PRO A 99 1.37 3.58 5.32
C PRO A 99 1.18 2.95 6.70
N THR A 100 0.13 3.35 7.43
CA THR A 100 -0.17 2.79 8.75
C THR A 100 -0.46 1.29 8.71
N VAL A 101 -1.16 0.81 7.68
CA VAL A 101 -1.46 -0.62 7.50
C VAL A 101 -0.20 -1.38 7.08
N ALA A 102 0.61 -0.81 6.20
CA ALA A 102 1.86 -1.42 5.75
C ALA A 102 2.81 -1.68 6.93
N ASP A 103 2.97 -0.69 7.82
CA ASP A 103 3.81 -0.83 9.03
C ASP A 103 3.32 -1.96 9.96
N ILE A 104 2.01 -2.24 9.96
CA ILE A 104 1.39 -3.24 10.83
C ILE A 104 1.42 -4.65 10.20
N LEU A 105 1.04 -4.75 8.92
CA LEU A 105 0.75 -6.04 8.28
C LEU A 105 1.85 -6.55 7.34
N ALA A 106 2.61 -5.67 6.67
CA ALA A 106 3.48 -6.13 5.58
C ALA A 106 4.53 -7.16 6.04
N GLY A 107 5.16 -6.93 7.20
CA GLY A 107 6.15 -7.84 7.74
C GLY A 107 5.57 -9.22 8.12
N ARG A 108 4.36 -9.25 8.70
CA ARG A 108 3.65 -10.49 9.06
C ARG A 108 3.29 -11.29 7.82
N LEU A 109 2.66 -10.65 6.84
CA LEU A 109 2.30 -11.27 5.57
C LEU A 109 3.53 -11.80 4.81
N ALA A 110 4.60 -11.01 4.75
CA ALA A 110 5.83 -11.43 4.09
C ALA A 110 6.41 -12.69 4.73
N LYS A 111 6.43 -12.76 6.07
CA LYS A 111 6.90 -13.95 6.80
C LYS A 111 6.02 -15.16 6.51
N GLU A 112 4.71 -15.02 6.62
CA GLU A 112 3.78 -16.12 6.42
C GLU A 112 3.80 -16.64 4.98
N PHE A 113 3.91 -15.75 3.97
CA PHE A 113 4.11 -16.16 2.59
C PHE A 113 5.43 -16.90 2.37
N ALA A 114 6.52 -16.42 2.96
CA ALA A 114 7.81 -17.10 2.85
C ALA A 114 7.77 -18.52 3.42
N ASP A 115 7.02 -18.71 4.52
CA ASP A 115 6.89 -20.00 5.19
C ASP A 115 5.95 -20.97 4.43
N GLN A 116 4.81 -20.46 3.90
CA GLN A 116 3.76 -21.32 3.32
C GLN A 116 3.80 -21.37 1.77
N HIS A 117 4.25 -20.30 1.11
CA HIS A 117 4.22 -20.13 -0.35
C HIS A 117 5.52 -19.52 -0.88
N PRO A 118 6.67 -20.19 -0.72
CA PRO A 118 8.00 -19.63 -1.07
C PRO A 118 8.17 -19.32 -2.57
N ASP A 119 7.34 -19.90 -3.43
CA ASP A 119 7.36 -19.66 -4.87
C ASP A 119 6.48 -18.46 -5.30
N VAL A 120 5.90 -17.71 -4.35
CA VAL A 120 5.16 -16.48 -4.62
C VAL A 120 6.06 -15.27 -4.42
N ASN A 121 6.22 -14.46 -5.47
CA ASN A 121 6.94 -13.20 -5.40
C ASN A 121 6.01 -12.10 -4.92
N LEU A 122 6.27 -11.53 -3.74
CA LEU A 122 5.49 -10.44 -3.16
C LEU A 122 6.13 -9.09 -3.41
N ARG A 123 5.29 -8.13 -3.77
CA ARG A 123 5.64 -6.72 -3.81
C ARG A 123 4.62 -5.93 -2.98
N PHE A 124 5.11 -5.14 -2.03
CA PHE A 124 4.29 -4.21 -1.25
C PHE A 124 4.43 -2.79 -1.80
N VAL A 125 3.30 -2.10 -1.92
CA VAL A 125 3.22 -0.69 -2.33
C VAL A 125 2.54 0.08 -1.21
N SER A 126 3.27 0.99 -0.58
CA SER A 126 2.72 1.87 0.44
C SER A 126 2.39 3.23 -0.17
N ALA A 127 1.10 3.59 -0.18
CA ALA A 127 0.62 4.85 -0.76
C ALA A 127 -0.74 5.26 -0.17
N PHE A 128 -1.18 6.49 -0.42
CA PHE A 128 -2.52 6.93 -0.03
C PHE A 128 -3.61 6.27 -0.89
N THR A 129 -4.82 6.21 -0.35
CA THR A 129 -5.98 5.52 -0.96
C THR A 129 -6.20 5.89 -2.44
N SER A 130 -6.06 7.16 -2.82
CA SER A 130 -6.23 7.60 -4.21
C SER A 130 -5.23 6.96 -5.18
N HIS A 131 -3.95 6.90 -4.80
CA HIS A 131 -2.90 6.26 -5.62
C HIS A 131 -3.06 4.73 -5.65
N LEU A 132 -3.53 4.13 -4.56
CA LEU A 132 -3.81 2.69 -4.53
C LEU A 132 -4.97 2.32 -5.46
N ILE A 133 -6.03 3.14 -5.50
CA ILE A 133 -7.15 2.99 -6.44
C ILE A 133 -6.66 3.12 -7.88
N GLU A 134 -5.86 4.13 -8.18
CA GLU A 134 -5.25 4.30 -9.49
C GLU A 134 -4.38 3.10 -9.89
N GLY A 135 -3.59 2.58 -8.93
CA GLY A 135 -2.77 1.39 -9.13
C GLY A 135 -3.58 0.13 -9.45
N LEU A 136 -4.73 -0.06 -8.79
CA LEU A 136 -5.68 -1.14 -9.10
C LEU A 136 -6.26 -1.00 -10.51
N GLN A 137 -6.70 0.22 -10.88
CA GLN A 137 -7.28 0.51 -12.20
C GLN A 137 -6.26 0.37 -13.32
N LYS A 138 -5.01 0.79 -13.10
CA LYS A 138 -3.90 0.63 -14.05
C LYS A 138 -3.29 -0.78 -14.05
N ARG A 139 -3.78 -1.69 -13.22
CA ARG A 139 -3.27 -3.06 -13.07
C ARG A 139 -1.82 -3.14 -12.57
N ASN A 140 -1.36 -2.11 -11.88
CA ASN A 140 -0.04 -2.06 -11.22
C ASN A 140 -0.09 -2.65 -9.80
N ILE A 141 -1.30 -2.79 -9.26
CA ILE A 141 -1.63 -3.41 -7.96
C ILE A 141 -2.71 -4.46 -8.20
N ASP A 142 -2.58 -5.61 -7.54
CA ASP A 142 -3.53 -6.73 -7.67
C ASP A 142 -4.62 -6.70 -6.61
N LEU A 143 -4.24 -6.32 -5.42
CA LEU A 143 -5.06 -6.25 -4.23
C LEU A 143 -4.63 -5.01 -3.43
N ALA A 144 -5.59 -4.26 -2.91
CA ALA A 144 -5.28 -3.16 -2.00
C ALA A 144 -6.15 -3.20 -0.74
N ILE A 145 -5.56 -2.77 0.38
CA ILE A 145 -6.30 -2.34 1.57
C ILE A 145 -6.49 -0.83 1.43
N LEU A 146 -7.71 -0.35 1.65
CA LEU A 146 -8.06 1.06 1.50
C LEU A 146 -8.79 1.55 2.74
N TYR A 147 -8.70 2.84 3.02
CA TYR A 147 -9.54 3.50 4.02
C TYR A 147 -10.69 4.24 3.34
N ASP A 148 -11.91 3.98 3.82
CA ASP A 148 -13.15 4.70 3.47
C ASP A 148 -13.25 5.07 1.98
N PRO A 149 -12.99 4.14 1.04
CA PRO A 149 -13.08 4.47 -0.37
C PRO A 149 -14.52 4.84 -0.71
N LYS A 150 -14.70 5.94 -1.42
CA LYS A 150 -15.99 6.23 -2.05
C LYS A 150 -16.31 5.09 -3.02
N SER A 151 -17.59 4.79 -3.23
CA SER A 151 -18.02 3.74 -4.16
C SER A 151 -17.37 3.94 -5.54
N HIS A 152 -16.65 2.93 -6.00
CA HIS A 152 -16.04 2.88 -7.33
C HIS A 152 -16.55 1.65 -8.07
N GLY A 153 -17.34 1.84 -9.13
CA GLY A 153 -17.90 0.74 -9.92
C GLY A 153 -16.86 -0.17 -10.60
N SER A 154 -15.60 0.26 -10.66
CA SER A 154 -14.47 -0.51 -11.19
C SER A 154 -13.78 -1.41 -10.16
N LEU A 155 -14.23 -1.41 -8.89
CA LEU A 155 -13.60 -2.17 -7.81
C LEU A 155 -14.62 -3.10 -7.11
N HIS A 156 -14.20 -4.32 -6.84
CA HIS A 156 -14.81 -5.17 -5.83
C HIS A 156 -14.29 -4.77 -4.47
N ILE A 157 -15.16 -4.24 -3.63
CA ILE A 157 -14.83 -3.77 -2.28
C ILE A 157 -15.47 -4.72 -1.27
N LYS A 158 -14.66 -5.27 -0.36
CA LYS A 158 -15.12 -6.10 0.76
C LYS A 158 -14.70 -5.44 2.07
N PRO A 159 -15.66 -5.09 2.93
CA PRO A 159 -15.36 -4.59 4.27
C PRO A 159 -14.47 -5.58 5.04
N LEU A 160 -13.55 -5.07 5.84
CA LEU A 160 -12.61 -5.84 6.63
C LEU A 160 -12.73 -5.52 8.12
N LEU A 161 -12.67 -4.24 8.46
CA LEU A 161 -12.65 -3.77 9.84
C LEU A 161 -13.06 -2.31 9.90
N GLN A 162 -13.89 -1.95 10.88
CA GLN A 162 -14.02 -0.57 11.34
C GLN A 162 -13.08 -0.39 12.52
N GLU A 163 -11.98 0.32 12.33
CA GLU A 163 -10.97 0.53 13.38
C GLU A 163 -11.21 1.81 14.17
N ASP A 164 -10.89 1.75 15.46
CA ASP A 164 -10.94 2.88 16.38
C ASP A 164 -9.60 3.62 16.39
N LEU A 165 -9.64 4.95 16.58
CA LEU A 165 -8.46 5.77 16.80
C LEU A 165 -8.32 6.11 18.28
N PHE A 166 -7.07 6.22 18.72
CA PHE A 166 -6.68 6.42 20.10
C PHE A 166 -5.86 7.70 20.24
N LEU A 167 -6.06 8.42 21.36
CA LEU A 167 -5.08 9.41 21.80
C LEU A 167 -3.84 8.67 22.27
N VAL A 168 -2.68 9.03 21.71
CA VAL A 168 -1.37 8.46 22.04
C VAL A 168 -0.49 9.56 22.64
N ALA A 169 0.04 9.31 23.82
CA ALA A 169 0.85 10.26 24.56
C ALA A 169 2.15 9.61 25.05
N PRO A 170 3.12 10.38 25.58
CA PRO A 170 4.31 9.82 26.21
C PRO A 170 3.96 8.81 27.31
N GLY A 171 4.79 7.80 27.54
CA GLY A 171 4.53 6.77 28.56
C GLY A 171 4.29 7.34 29.95
N LYS A 172 4.94 8.45 30.31
CA LYS A 172 4.74 9.14 31.59
C LYS A 172 3.34 9.74 31.79
N ALA A 173 2.58 9.98 30.72
CA ALA A 173 1.20 10.47 30.80
C ALA A 173 0.26 9.40 31.39
N LYS A 174 0.68 8.12 31.36
CA LYS A 174 -0.05 6.99 31.97
C LYS A 174 -1.50 6.88 31.51
N LEU A 175 -1.77 7.21 30.21
CA LEU A 175 -3.06 6.94 29.61
C LEU A 175 -3.37 5.44 29.68
N SER A 176 -4.65 5.08 29.70
CA SER A 176 -5.07 3.70 29.87
C SER A 176 -6.10 3.30 28.82
N LEU A 177 -5.93 2.13 28.22
CA LEU A 177 -6.90 1.55 27.29
C LEU A 177 -8.29 1.29 27.93
N LYS A 178 -8.36 1.27 29.26
CA LYS A 178 -9.61 1.09 30.03
C LYS A 178 -10.28 2.41 30.42
N LYS A 179 -9.61 3.55 30.26
CA LYS A 179 -10.12 4.87 30.65
C LYS A 179 -10.15 5.77 29.42
N PRO A 180 -11.29 5.87 28.73
CA PRO A 180 -11.41 6.71 27.55
C PRO A 180 -11.26 8.20 27.89
N VAL A 181 -10.89 9.00 26.89
CA VAL A 181 -10.87 10.47 26.92
C VAL A 181 -11.97 11.01 26.03
N SER A 182 -12.62 12.11 26.45
CA SER A 182 -13.60 12.78 25.61
C SER A 182 -12.88 13.48 24.44
N PHE A 183 -13.50 13.49 23.26
CA PHE A 183 -12.96 14.23 22.12
C PHE A 183 -12.74 15.72 22.45
N LYS A 184 -13.60 16.31 23.24
CA LYS A 184 -13.49 17.71 23.70
C LYS A 184 -12.24 17.97 24.53
N ASP A 185 -11.75 16.98 25.26
CA ASP A 185 -10.55 17.11 26.08
C ASP A 185 -9.28 17.25 25.22
N LEU A 186 -9.35 16.89 23.92
CA LEU A 186 -8.24 17.07 22.96
C LEU A 186 -7.88 18.55 22.76
N SER A 187 -8.79 19.49 23.06
CA SER A 187 -8.49 20.94 23.03
C SER A 187 -7.40 21.36 24.01
N ALA A 188 -7.22 20.60 25.10
CA ALA A 188 -6.16 20.83 26.08
C ALA A 188 -4.81 20.20 25.69
N GLU A 189 -4.80 19.31 24.70
CA GLU A 189 -3.63 18.61 24.24
C GLU A 189 -2.83 19.42 23.20
N THR A 190 -1.52 19.30 23.26
CA THR A 190 -0.64 19.72 22.16
C THR A 190 -0.55 18.59 21.18
N LEU A 191 -1.19 18.71 20.00
CA LEU A 191 -1.30 17.64 19.03
C LEU A 191 -0.22 17.71 17.95
N LEU A 192 0.26 16.54 17.60
CA LEU A 192 1.19 16.25 16.51
C LEU A 192 0.43 15.37 15.52
N LEU A 193 0.09 15.87 14.34
CA LEU A 193 -0.77 15.17 13.40
C LEU A 193 -0.12 15.04 12.04
N PRO A 194 -0.61 14.14 11.17
CA PRO A 194 -0.21 14.15 9.76
C PRO A 194 -0.65 15.43 9.04
N GLY A 195 -0.09 15.70 7.87
CA GLY A 195 -0.51 16.80 6.99
C GLY A 195 -1.96 16.66 6.52
N GLY A 196 -2.56 17.77 6.05
CA GLY A 196 -4.00 17.90 5.77
C GLY A 196 -4.56 16.92 4.73
N GLN A 197 -3.74 16.29 3.89
CA GLN A 197 -4.18 15.28 2.91
C GLN A 197 -4.31 13.87 3.51
N HIS A 198 -3.85 13.66 4.72
CA HIS A 198 -3.88 12.35 5.37
C HIS A 198 -5.28 12.07 5.95
N SER A 199 -5.79 10.84 5.76
CA SER A 199 -7.14 10.45 6.20
C SER A 199 -7.38 10.62 7.71
N ILE A 200 -6.37 10.35 8.55
CA ILE A 200 -6.48 10.58 10.00
C ILE A 200 -6.69 12.07 10.29
N ARG A 201 -5.92 12.95 9.65
CA ARG A 201 -6.06 14.40 9.85
C ARG A 201 -7.46 14.88 9.46
N GLN A 202 -7.93 14.48 8.29
CA GLN A 202 -9.26 14.85 7.81
C GLN A 202 -10.37 14.36 8.73
N LEU A 203 -10.26 13.12 9.22
CA LEU A 203 -11.22 12.55 10.16
C LEU A 203 -11.25 13.29 11.50
N VAL A 204 -10.08 13.57 12.08
CA VAL A 204 -9.96 14.27 13.35
C VAL A 204 -10.50 15.72 13.23
N GLU A 205 -10.17 16.41 12.14
CA GLU A 205 -10.70 17.76 11.89
C GLU A 205 -12.21 17.76 11.62
N TYR A 206 -12.74 16.73 10.97
CA TYR A 206 -14.19 16.57 10.80
C TYR A 206 -14.88 16.47 12.16
N HIS A 207 -14.43 15.58 13.04
CA HIS A 207 -15.00 15.42 14.38
C HIS A 207 -14.78 16.66 15.27
N ALA A 208 -13.68 17.37 15.09
CA ALA A 208 -13.42 18.61 15.80
C ALA A 208 -14.47 19.70 15.47
N ARG A 209 -14.81 19.83 14.19
CA ARG A 209 -15.88 20.75 13.76
C ARG A 209 -17.26 20.35 14.29
N GLU A 210 -17.59 19.06 14.25
CA GLU A 210 -18.86 18.53 14.76
C GLU A 210 -19.00 18.70 16.28
N ALA A 211 -17.89 18.61 17.02
CA ALA A 211 -17.86 18.73 18.47
C ALA A 211 -17.64 20.16 18.97
N ASP A 212 -17.51 21.13 18.07
CA ASP A 212 -17.11 22.53 18.34
C ASP A 212 -15.85 22.58 19.23
N CYS A 213 -14.82 21.80 18.83
CA CYS A 213 -13.58 21.62 19.55
C CYS A 213 -12.41 22.21 18.75
N GLU A 214 -11.73 23.21 19.29
CA GLU A 214 -10.53 23.77 18.68
C GLU A 214 -9.31 22.91 19.02
N LEU A 215 -8.62 22.39 18.00
CA LEU A 215 -7.44 21.54 18.16
C LEU A 215 -6.17 22.39 18.08
N LYS A 216 -5.28 22.21 19.04
CA LYS A 216 -3.95 22.84 19.04
C LYS A 216 -2.93 21.96 18.35
N VAL A 217 -2.83 22.03 17.03
CA VAL A 217 -1.83 21.30 16.24
C VAL A 217 -0.56 22.14 16.11
N THR A 218 0.56 21.63 16.64
CA THR A 218 1.83 22.37 16.69
C THR A 218 2.89 21.87 15.71
N MET A 219 2.79 20.62 15.29
CA MET A 219 3.71 20.01 14.33
C MET A 219 2.97 19.05 13.41
N GLU A 220 3.48 18.92 12.20
CA GLU A 220 2.96 17.98 11.20
C GLU A 220 4.07 17.03 10.73
N ALA A 221 3.71 15.73 10.58
CA ALA A 221 4.61 14.74 10.02
C ALA A 221 3.81 13.61 9.35
N ASP A 222 4.10 13.29 8.09
CA ASP A 222 3.40 12.26 7.31
C ASP A 222 3.93 10.84 7.57
N SER A 223 4.98 10.71 8.36
CA SER A 223 5.57 9.43 8.74
C SER A 223 5.12 9.02 10.15
N LEU A 224 4.56 7.81 10.25
CA LEU A 224 4.19 7.19 11.53
C LEU A 224 5.38 7.10 12.49
N SER A 225 6.56 6.76 11.96
CA SER A 225 7.79 6.67 12.78
C SER A 225 8.19 8.01 13.37
N LEU A 226 8.04 9.10 12.58
CA LEU A 226 8.32 10.46 13.07
C LEU A 226 7.33 10.88 14.15
N LEU A 227 6.04 10.66 13.94
CA LEU A 227 5.01 10.97 14.94
C LEU A 227 5.28 10.23 16.25
N LYS A 228 5.54 8.92 16.21
CA LYS A 228 5.89 8.14 17.41
C LYS A 228 7.14 8.66 18.11
N ASN A 229 8.17 9.01 17.33
CA ASN A 229 9.42 9.57 17.86
C ASN A 229 9.17 10.92 18.57
N PHE A 230 8.42 11.82 17.94
CA PHE A 230 8.09 13.12 18.53
C PHE A 230 7.30 12.98 19.83
N VAL A 231 6.33 12.04 19.88
CA VAL A 231 5.60 11.74 21.12
C VAL A 231 6.54 11.18 22.19
N SER A 232 7.45 10.26 21.83
CA SER A 232 8.44 9.71 22.77
C SER A 232 9.38 10.77 23.33
N LEU A 233 9.68 11.82 22.54
CA LEU A 233 10.45 12.99 22.97
C LEU A 233 9.62 14.02 23.74
N GLU A 234 8.37 13.69 24.08
CA GLU A 234 7.48 14.53 24.90
C GLU A 234 7.09 15.87 24.25
N LEU A 235 7.12 15.94 22.90
CA LEU A 235 6.77 17.17 22.17
C LEU A 235 5.25 17.39 22.09
N GLY A 236 4.45 16.39 22.40
CA GLY A 236 2.99 16.43 22.40
C GLY A 236 2.37 15.03 22.30
N SER A 237 1.08 14.99 22.00
CA SER A 237 0.27 13.78 21.80
C SER A 237 -0.13 13.64 20.33
N THR A 238 -0.48 12.43 19.89
CA THR A 238 -0.98 12.17 18.53
C THR A 238 -2.22 11.30 18.55
N ILE A 239 -2.86 11.10 17.38
CA ILE A 239 -4.04 10.26 17.23
C ILE A 239 -3.71 9.18 16.20
N LEU A 240 -3.69 7.91 16.65
CA LEU A 240 -3.29 6.76 15.83
C LEU A 240 -4.15 5.53 16.15
N PRO A 241 -4.22 4.53 15.24
CA PRO A 241 -4.80 3.24 15.57
C PRO A 241 -3.88 2.45 16.50
N LEU A 242 -4.47 1.70 17.41
CA LEU A 242 -3.75 0.97 18.46
C LEU A 242 -2.62 0.06 17.94
N PRO A 243 -2.82 -0.72 16.84
CA PRO A 243 -1.77 -1.63 16.38
C PRO A 243 -0.45 -0.93 16.03
N SER A 244 -0.52 0.32 15.60
CA SER A 244 0.67 1.10 15.23
C SER A 244 1.58 1.47 16.39
N VAL A 245 1.05 1.43 17.62
CA VAL A 245 1.74 1.80 18.85
C VAL A 245 1.74 0.70 19.93
N TYR A 246 1.16 -0.46 19.60
CA TYR A 246 0.98 -1.55 20.56
C TYR A 246 2.30 -1.96 21.22
N GLN A 247 3.35 -2.16 20.45
CA GLN A 247 4.67 -2.52 20.97
C GLN A 247 5.24 -1.41 21.88
N ASN A 248 5.09 -0.14 21.49
CA ASN A 248 5.56 0.99 22.28
C ASN A 248 4.83 1.11 23.65
N ILE A 249 3.56 0.69 23.68
CA ILE A 249 2.79 0.64 24.93
C ILE A 249 3.28 -0.49 25.84
N GLU A 250 3.53 -1.68 25.30
CA GLU A 250 4.10 -2.81 26.03
C GLU A 250 5.48 -2.49 26.59
N GLU A 251 6.29 -1.74 25.86
CA GLU A 251 7.62 -1.27 26.28
C GLU A 251 7.54 -0.09 27.28
N GLY A 252 6.35 0.52 27.45
CA GLY A 252 6.14 1.67 28.32
C GLY A 252 6.67 3.00 27.78
N SER A 253 7.15 3.04 26.54
CA SER A 253 7.63 4.28 25.90
C SER A 253 6.50 5.23 25.51
N LEU A 254 5.32 4.68 25.20
CA LEU A 254 4.08 5.40 24.92
C LEU A 254 2.93 4.89 25.79
N SER A 255 1.86 5.66 25.85
CA SER A 255 0.59 5.27 26.46
C SER A 255 -0.57 5.70 25.57
N ALA A 256 -1.73 5.02 25.65
CA ALA A 256 -2.87 5.35 24.82
C ALA A 256 -4.20 5.25 25.58
N ALA A 257 -5.19 6.03 25.12
CA ALA A 257 -6.57 5.96 25.58
C ALA A 257 -7.55 5.99 24.40
N PRO A 258 -8.67 5.25 24.45
CA PRO A 258 -9.75 5.38 23.49
C PRO A 258 -10.32 6.79 23.50
N ILE A 259 -10.71 7.31 22.33
CA ILE A 259 -11.38 8.61 22.20
C ILE A 259 -12.88 8.34 22.07
N ILE A 260 -13.70 9.08 22.84
CA ILE A 260 -15.18 8.98 22.81
C ILE A 260 -15.81 10.35 22.68
N ASP A 261 -17.08 10.42 22.32
CA ASP A 261 -17.94 11.60 22.29
C ASP A 261 -17.43 12.77 21.42
N PRO A 262 -17.22 12.56 20.10
CA PRO A 262 -17.41 11.34 19.31
C PRO A 262 -16.17 10.43 19.27
N SER A 263 -16.40 9.14 18.93
CA SER A 263 -15.30 8.19 18.65
C SER A 263 -14.88 8.30 17.19
N PRO A 264 -13.66 8.72 16.87
CA PRO A 264 -13.20 8.75 15.50
C PRO A 264 -12.89 7.32 15.02
N THR A 265 -13.66 6.86 14.04
CA THR A 265 -13.50 5.53 13.44
C THR A 265 -13.31 5.64 11.94
N ARG A 266 -12.65 4.67 11.34
CA ARG A 266 -12.52 4.56 9.89
C ARG A 266 -12.61 3.11 9.42
N THR A 267 -13.11 2.92 8.20
CA THR A 267 -13.36 1.58 7.67
C THR A 267 -12.22 1.15 6.77
N LEU A 268 -11.58 0.01 7.11
CA LEU A 268 -10.69 -0.69 6.21
C LEU A 268 -11.49 -1.62 5.33
N VAL A 269 -11.12 -1.65 4.05
CA VAL A 269 -11.68 -2.56 3.08
C VAL A 269 -10.59 -3.24 2.26
N LEU A 270 -10.86 -4.44 1.77
CA LEU A 270 -10.09 -5.09 0.71
C LEU A 270 -10.71 -4.72 -0.63
N ALA A 271 -9.88 -4.32 -1.58
CA ALA A 271 -10.30 -3.94 -2.93
C ALA A 271 -9.49 -4.68 -4.00
N THR A 272 -10.19 -5.18 -5.02
CA THR A 272 -9.63 -5.75 -6.26
C THR A 272 -10.34 -5.15 -7.45
N ALA A 273 -9.73 -5.17 -8.64
CA ALA A 273 -10.38 -4.68 -9.86
C ALA A 273 -11.51 -5.63 -10.30
N THR A 274 -12.61 -5.07 -10.86
CA THR A 274 -13.78 -5.86 -11.33
C THR A 274 -13.57 -6.42 -12.74
N ASP A 275 -12.65 -5.86 -13.51
CA ASP A 275 -12.47 -6.13 -14.94
C ASP A 275 -11.62 -7.39 -15.22
N ARG A 276 -11.24 -8.14 -14.18
CA ARG A 276 -10.41 -9.35 -14.30
C ARG A 276 -10.67 -10.36 -13.18
N ALA A 277 -10.43 -11.64 -13.50
CA ALA A 277 -10.29 -12.66 -12.47
C ALA A 277 -9.01 -12.41 -11.64
N ILE A 278 -9.07 -12.71 -10.37
CA ILE A 278 -7.90 -12.69 -9.49
C ILE A 278 -7.12 -14.00 -9.63
N SER A 279 -5.78 -13.92 -9.63
CA SER A 279 -4.92 -15.11 -9.66
C SER A 279 -5.02 -15.92 -8.37
N ASN A 280 -4.61 -17.20 -8.41
CA ASN A 280 -4.56 -18.05 -7.22
C ASN A 280 -3.69 -17.43 -6.11
N ALA A 281 -2.56 -16.81 -6.49
CA ALA A 281 -1.69 -16.11 -5.54
C ALA A 281 -2.38 -14.90 -4.90
N THR A 282 -3.13 -14.12 -5.68
CA THR A 282 -3.91 -12.97 -5.16
C THR A 282 -5.03 -13.44 -4.23
N GLN A 283 -5.72 -14.54 -4.60
CA GLN A 283 -6.77 -15.09 -3.73
C GLN A 283 -6.19 -15.55 -2.40
N ARG A 284 -5.02 -16.19 -2.42
CA ARG A 284 -4.33 -16.61 -1.19
C ARG A 284 -3.94 -15.41 -0.34
N ALA A 285 -3.46 -14.31 -0.97
CA ALA A 285 -3.15 -13.08 -0.26
C ALA A 285 -4.40 -12.48 0.44
N VAL A 286 -5.55 -12.50 -0.20
CA VAL A 286 -6.82 -12.08 0.42
C VAL A 286 -7.16 -12.91 1.66
N GLU A 287 -7.00 -14.23 1.59
CA GLU A 287 -7.27 -15.15 2.71
C GLU A 287 -6.32 -14.88 3.88
N MET A 288 -5.02 -14.76 3.61
CA MET A 288 -3.99 -14.51 4.63
C MET A 288 -4.18 -13.13 5.30
N ILE A 289 -4.50 -12.09 4.54
CA ILE A 289 -4.80 -10.76 5.11
C ILE A 289 -6.00 -10.85 6.07
N LYS A 290 -7.06 -11.55 5.68
CA LYS A 290 -8.23 -11.71 6.54
C LYS A 290 -7.90 -12.47 7.81
N GLN A 291 -7.11 -13.53 7.71
CA GLN A 291 -6.67 -14.33 8.84
C GLN A 291 -5.82 -13.51 9.81
N GLU A 292 -4.80 -12.80 9.32
CA GLU A 292 -3.94 -11.95 10.14
C GLU A 292 -4.73 -10.86 10.87
N VAL A 293 -5.64 -10.18 10.15
CA VAL A 293 -6.50 -9.16 10.79
C VAL A 293 -7.39 -9.78 11.86
N ALA A 294 -8.01 -10.93 11.60
CA ALA A 294 -8.84 -11.62 12.58
C ALA A 294 -8.03 -12.04 13.82
N GLU A 295 -6.82 -12.55 13.64
CA GLU A 295 -5.93 -12.90 14.75
C GLU A 295 -5.53 -11.68 15.59
N MET A 296 -5.23 -10.56 14.94
CA MET A 296 -4.89 -9.32 15.65
C MET A 296 -6.06 -8.78 16.45
N ILE A 297 -7.29 -8.88 15.92
CA ILE A 297 -8.51 -8.52 16.65
C ILE A 297 -8.69 -9.44 17.85
N ALA A 298 -8.59 -10.76 17.65
CA ALA A 298 -8.75 -11.74 18.72
C ALA A 298 -7.73 -11.55 19.89
N LYS A 299 -6.53 -11.05 19.56
CA LYS A 299 -5.48 -10.73 20.52
C LYS A 299 -5.59 -9.30 21.11
N ASN A 300 -6.65 -8.54 20.78
CA ASN A 300 -6.83 -7.13 21.13
C ASN A 300 -5.65 -6.23 20.72
N ILE A 301 -4.90 -6.61 19.71
CA ILE A 301 -3.85 -5.79 19.09
C ILE A 301 -4.48 -4.77 18.12
N TRP A 302 -5.46 -5.21 17.35
CA TRP A 302 -6.23 -4.32 16.47
C TRP A 302 -7.64 -4.17 17.03
N VAL A 303 -7.94 -3.00 17.55
CA VAL A 303 -9.23 -2.69 18.18
C VAL A 303 -10.17 -2.08 17.14
N GLY A 304 -11.38 -2.60 17.08
CA GLY A 304 -12.43 -2.18 16.16
C GLY A 304 -13.50 -3.25 15.96
N LEU A 305 -14.46 -2.96 15.11
CA LEU A 305 -15.57 -3.87 14.77
C LEU A 305 -15.24 -4.63 13.49
N PRO A 306 -15.11 -5.98 13.51
CA PRO A 306 -15.00 -6.77 12.29
C PRO A 306 -16.26 -6.61 11.41
N LEU A 307 -16.09 -6.52 10.08
CA LEU A 307 -17.17 -6.28 9.12
C LEU A 307 -17.35 -7.44 8.13
#